data_b5b876dc6c44525ead850f47d3ff99fd
#
_entry.id   b5b876dc6c44525ead850f47d3ff99fd
#
_cell.length_a   1.000
_cell.length_b   1.000
_cell.length_c   1.000
_cell.angle_alpha   90.00
_cell.angle_beta   90.00
_cell.angle_gamma   90.00
#
_symmetry.space_group_name_H-M   'P 1'
#
loop_
_entity.id
_entity.type
_entity.pdbx_description
1 polymer ?
#
loop_
_entity_poly.entity_id
_entity_poly.type
_entity_poly.pdbx_seq_one_letter_code
_entity_poly.pdbx_strand_id
1 'polypeptide(L)'
;MPSPPPPLRSPPLRSPTLLVPGASCALGPSMARAAGPERRVLAVYTGGTIGMRSEQGVLVPGGGLATILRGLPMFHDQEHAQVCSLPNDTLVLPPAGPDQRIIYTVLECQPLFDSSDMTITEWVQIAQTIERHYDQYHGFVVIHGTDTMAFAASVLSFMLENLQKPVILTGAQVPIHALWNDGRENLLGALLMAGQYIIPEVCLFFQNQLFRGNRATKVDNRRFAAFCSPNLPPLATVGVDITINRELVRKASSKDRLVVCSCMERDVGLLRLFPGIPASLVRAFLQPPLKGVVMETFGSGNGPTKPDLLQELQAAAERGLVIVNCTHCLQGTVTSDYASGTALAGAGVISGFDMTSEAALAKLSYVLGQPGLSLDDRKKLLAQDLRGEMTLPAVDECWSSLQGSTLSRAVSWLLRLSISQEAEALRDALIPSLALAAAHSGDLEALQALEELGSGLSLEDPIGQTLLRVAAQRGHAGVVAMLLQRGVDVNARDQDGLSPLLLAVRGRYLGFWALRWARGNGAG
;
A
#
# COMPACT_ATOMS: atom_id res chain seq x y z
N MET A 1 -65.35 5.45 -45.04
CA MET A 1 -64.05 6.03 -44.74
C MET A 1 -62.96 5.08 -45.20
N PRO A 2 -62.12 5.43 -46.17
CA PRO A 2 -61.10 4.58 -46.71
C PRO A 2 -59.85 4.56 -45.82
N SER A 3 -59.17 3.40 -45.77
CA SER A 3 -57.96 3.12 -45.01
C SER A 3 -56.74 3.99 -45.47
N PRO A 4 -55.80 4.30 -44.57
CA PRO A 4 -54.62 5.07 -44.94
C PRO A 4 -53.61 4.24 -45.74
N PRO A 5 -52.78 4.87 -46.59
CA PRO A 5 -51.79 4.19 -47.41
C PRO A 5 -50.55 3.79 -46.60
N PRO A 6 -49.74 2.79 -47.07
CA PRO A 6 -48.56 2.35 -46.40
C PRO A 6 -47.39 3.33 -46.53
N PRO A 7 -46.43 3.34 -45.57
CA PRO A 7 -45.29 4.25 -45.59
C PRO A 7 -44.24 3.90 -46.63
N LEU A 8 -43.76 4.94 -47.30
CA LEU A 8 -42.69 4.91 -48.30
C LEU A 8 -41.35 4.46 -47.67
N ARG A 9 -40.72 3.45 -48.30
CA ARG A 9 -39.35 3.00 -47.97
C ARG A 9 -38.34 4.03 -48.48
N SER A 10 -37.51 4.52 -47.58
CA SER A 10 -36.31 5.32 -47.90
C SER A 10 -35.19 4.45 -48.42
N PRO A 11 -34.37 4.92 -49.36
CA PRO A 11 -33.21 4.15 -49.85
C PRO A 11 -32.06 4.12 -48.87
N PRO A 12 -31.16 3.13 -48.90
CA PRO A 12 -30.04 2.98 -47.98
C PRO A 12 -28.95 4.04 -48.26
N LEU A 13 -28.62 4.82 -47.25
CA LEU A 13 -27.46 5.69 -47.24
C LEU A 13 -26.17 4.87 -47.25
N ARG A 14 -25.36 5.03 -48.28
CA ARG A 14 -24.00 4.52 -48.35
C ARG A 14 -23.11 5.36 -47.42
N SER A 15 -22.49 4.72 -46.44
CA SER A 15 -21.46 5.31 -45.59
C SER A 15 -20.15 5.49 -46.39
N PRO A 16 -19.47 6.63 -46.28
CA PRO A 16 -18.13 6.77 -46.83
C PRO A 16 -17.11 6.08 -45.92
N THR A 17 -16.33 5.19 -46.50
CA THR A 17 -15.16 4.56 -45.89
C THR A 17 -14.06 5.60 -45.78
N LEU A 18 -13.81 6.12 -44.62
CA LEU A 18 -12.60 6.88 -44.29
C LEU A 18 -11.51 5.87 -43.84
N LEU A 19 -10.54 5.67 -44.71
CA LEU A 19 -9.25 5.07 -44.35
C LEU A 19 -8.50 6.07 -43.44
N VAL A 20 -8.38 5.73 -42.16
CA VAL A 20 -7.45 6.41 -41.26
C VAL A 20 -6.18 5.57 -41.19
N PRO A 21 -4.99 6.14 -41.43
CA PRO A 21 -3.74 5.40 -41.27
C PRO A 21 -3.52 5.04 -39.82
N GLY A 22 -3.13 3.80 -39.56
CA GLY A 22 -2.91 3.25 -38.24
C GLY A 22 -1.87 4.04 -37.44
N ALA A 23 -2.31 4.71 -36.40
CA ALA A 23 -1.47 5.06 -35.27
C ALA A 23 -1.41 3.82 -34.35
N SER A 24 -0.32 3.09 -34.44
CA SER A 24 0.06 2.09 -33.45
C SER A 24 0.31 2.81 -32.14
N CYS A 25 -0.71 2.87 -31.26
CA CYS A 25 -0.47 3.16 -29.86
C CYS A 25 0.34 1.99 -29.29
N ALA A 26 1.63 2.20 -29.11
CA ALA A 26 2.48 1.34 -28.32
C ALA A 26 1.96 1.38 -26.88
N LEU A 27 1.15 0.38 -26.53
CA LEU A 27 0.80 0.05 -25.15
C LEU A 27 2.13 -0.23 -24.42
N GLY A 28 2.47 0.61 -23.46
CA GLY A 28 3.59 0.37 -22.54
C GLY A 28 3.49 -1.02 -21.91
N PRO A 29 4.59 -1.55 -21.33
CA PRO A 29 4.69 -2.94 -20.92
C PRO A 29 3.53 -3.27 -19.98
N SER A 30 2.57 -4.01 -20.47
CA SER A 30 1.51 -4.66 -19.72
C SER A 30 2.16 -5.43 -18.56
N MET A 31 1.72 -5.20 -17.29
CA MET A 31 1.88 -6.26 -16.30
C MET A 31 1.20 -7.47 -16.93
N ALA A 32 2.02 -8.42 -17.34
CA ALA A 32 1.59 -9.49 -18.19
C ALA A 32 0.43 -10.23 -17.50
N ARG A 33 -0.71 -10.32 -18.18
CA ARG A 33 -1.54 -11.50 -17.98
C ARG A 33 -0.57 -12.66 -18.00
N ALA A 34 -0.62 -13.48 -16.94
CA ALA A 34 0.32 -14.57 -16.80
C ALA A 34 0.31 -15.41 -18.09
N ALA A 35 1.47 -15.64 -18.67
CA ALA A 35 1.59 -16.37 -19.91
C ALA A 35 1.26 -17.85 -19.68
N GLY A 36 0.53 -18.46 -20.61
CA GLY A 36 0.23 -19.89 -20.65
C GLY A 36 -1.28 -20.18 -20.74
N PRO A 37 -1.68 -21.25 -21.45
CA PRO A 37 -3.08 -21.61 -21.70
C PRO A 37 -3.78 -22.11 -20.42
N GLU A 38 -3.04 -22.69 -19.47
CA GLU A 38 -3.59 -23.20 -18.20
C GLU A 38 -2.92 -22.55 -17.01
N ARG A 39 -3.76 -22.11 -16.08
CA ARG A 39 -3.35 -21.55 -14.79
C ARG A 39 -3.90 -22.38 -13.67
N ARG A 40 -3.05 -22.79 -12.73
CA ARG A 40 -3.43 -23.64 -11.60
C ARG A 40 -3.48 -22.81 -10.34
N VAL A 41 -4.58 -22.90 -9.60
CA VAL A 41 -4.81 -22.21 -8.32
C VAL A 41 -5.11 -23.26 -7.25
N LEU A 42 -4.48 -23.14 -6.08
CA LEU A 42 -4.85 -23.92 -4.89
C LEU A 42 -5.81 -23.09 -4.03
N ALA A 43 -7.02 -23.62 -3.82
CA ALA A 43 -8.01 -23.04 -2.91
C ALA A 43 -7.97 -23.82 -1.57
N VAL A 44 -7.36 -23.22 -0.55
CA VAL A 44 -7.30 -23.80 0.81
C VAL A 44 -8.56 -23.40 1.56
N TYR A 45 -9.45 -24.34 1.79
CA TYR A 45 -10.70 -24.12 2.52
C TYR A 45 -10.48 -24.42 4.01
N THR A 46 -10.50 -23.38 4.83
CA THR A 46 -10.27 -23.48 6.28
C THR A 46 -11.59 -23.53 7.07
N GLY A 47 -12.71 -23.22 6.44
CA GLY A 47 -14.03 -23.09 7.09
C GLY A 47 -14.65 -21.70 6.85
N GLY A 48 -15.38 -21.21 7.83
CA GLY A 48 -16.08 -19.94 7.77
C GLY A 48 -17.46 -20.02 7.12
N THR A 49 -18.19 -18.91 7.20
CA THR A 49 -19.62 -18.80 6.83
C THR A 49 -19.91 -19.27 5.40
N ILE A 50 -18.97 -19.09 4.47
CA ILE A 50 -19.18 -19.44 3.05
C ILE A 50 -19.63 -20.88 2.83
N GLY A 51 -19.10 -21.84 3.60
CA GLY A 51 -19.45 -23.25 3.51
C GLY A 51 -20.36 -23.74 4.64
N MET A 52 -20.78 -22.89 5.58
CA MET A 52 -21.65 -23.29 6.69
C MET A 52 -23.01 -23.76 6.21
N ARG A 53 -23.60 -24.68 6.95
CA ARG A 53 -24.95 -25.20 6.74
C ARG A 53 -25.82 -24.85 7.94
N SER A 54 -27.12 -24.67 7.71
CA SER A 54 -28.07 -24.43 8.81
C SER A 54 -28.56 -25.77 9.36
N GLU A 55 -28.25 -26.03 10.63
CA GLU A 55 -28.78 -27.16 11.41
C GLU A 55 -29.61 -26.60 12.56
N GLN A 56 -30.88 -26.90 12.57
CA GLN A 56 -31.83 -26.39 13.59
C GLN A 56 -31.82 -24.86 13.77
N GLY A 57 -31.56 -24.12 12.68
CA GLY A 57 -31.48 -22.65 12.71
C GLY A 57 -30.15 -22.07 13.15
N VAL A 58 -29.15 -22.90 13.45
CA VAL A 58 -27.77 -22.50 13.77
C VAL A 58 -26.86 -22.84 12.59
N LEU A 59 -25.92 -21.93 12.28
CA LEU A 59 -24.91 -22.18 11.26
C LEU A 59 -23.77 -23.02 11.85
N VAL A 60 -23.49 -24.15 11.19
CA VAL A 60 -22.40 -25.06 11.59
C VAL A 60 -21.44 -25.24 10.42
N PRO A 61 -20.13 -25.51 10.66
CA PRO A 61 -19.15 -25.78 9.62
C PRO A 61 -19.61 -26.93 8.71
N GLY A 62 -19.57 -26.71 7.38
CA GLY A 62 -19.96 -27.71 6.38
C GLY A 62 -18.80 -28.07 5.46
N GLY A 63 -18.44 -29.35 5.40
CA GLY A 63 -17.47 -29.88 4.44
C GLY A 63 -18.05 -30.11 3.06
N GLY A 64 -17.21 -30.54 2.12
CA GLY A 64 -17.61 -30.85 0.75
C GLY A 64 -17.79 -29.61 -0.13
N LEU A 65 -17.04 -28.55 0.11
CA LEU A 65 -17.13 -27.31 -0.67
C LEU A 65 -16.90 -27.57 -2.16
N ALA A 66 -15.94 -28.41 -2.53
CA ALA A 66 -15.68 -28.80 -3.92
C ALA A 66 -16.94 -29.37 -4.61
N THR A 67 -17.72 -30.18 -3.89
CA THR A 67 -18.98 -30.76 -4.41
C THR A 67 -20.06 -29.69 -4.64
N ILE A 68 -20.15 -28.72 -3.72
CA ILE A 68 -21.09 -27.59 -3.86
C ILE A 68 -20.71 -26.74 -5.07
N LEU A 69 -19.44 -26.40 -5.23
CA LEU A 69 -18.93 -25.59 -6.34
C LEU A 69 -19.10 -26.28 -7.68
N ARG A 70 -18.95 -27.61 -7.74
CA ARG A 70 -19.17 -28.41 -8.95
C ARG A 70 -20.61 -28.31 -9.48
N GLY A 71 -21.57 -28.15 -8.58
CA GLY A 71 -22.98 -27.94 -8.93
C GLY A 71 -23.30 -26.52 -9.42
N LEU A 72 -22.35 -25.59 -9.36
CA LEU A 72 -22.56 -24.21 -9.78
C LEU A 72 -21.84 -23.92 -11.10
N PRO A 73 -22.58 -23.65 -12.22
CA PRO A 73 -21.98 -23.50 -13.55
C PRO A 73 -20.92 -22.42 -13.66
N MET A 74 -20.99 -21.39 -12.82
CA MET A 74 -19.98 -20.31 -12.77
C MET A 74 -18.63 -20.76 -12.18
N PHE A 75 -18.60 -21.90 -11.47
CA PHE A 75 -17.39 -22.44 -10.83
C PHE A 75 -16.84 -23.68 -11.50
N HIS A 76 -17.61 -24.31 -12.40
CA HIS A 76 -17.19 -25.56 -13.02
C HIS A 76 -17.71 -25.74 -14.45
N ASP A 77 -16.76 -25.87 -15.37
CA ASP A 77 -17.02 -26.31 -16.75
C ASP A 77 -16.93 -27.83 -16.81
N GLN A 78 -18.11 -28.50 -16.73
CA GLN A 78 -18.23 -29.95 -16.67
C GLN A 78 -17.70 -30.64 -17.93
N GLU A 79 -17.93 -30.05 -19.11
CA GLU A 79 -17.51 -30.65 -20.39
C GLU A 79 -15.98 -30.67 -20.49
N HIS A 80 -15.33 -29.54 -20.19
CA HIS A 80 -13.88 -29.45 -20.20
C HIS A 80 -13.25 -30.37 -19.15
N ALA A 81 -13.82 -30.45 -17.95
CA ALA A 81 -13.31 -31.28 -16.86
C ALA A 81 -13.35 -32.78 -17.23
N GLN A 82 -14.38 -33.24 -17.96
CA GLN A 82 -14.49 -34.62 -18.46
C GLN A 82 -13.40 -34.90 -19.50
N VAL A 83 -13.19 -33.99 -20.45
CA VAL A 83 -12.14 -34.15 -21.47
C VAL A 83 -10.75 -34.26 -20.81
N CYS A 84 -10.48 -33.46 -19.77
CA CYS A 84 -9.20 -33.46 -19.06
C CYS A 84 -9.09 -34.56 -17.98
N SER A 85 -10.15 -35.32 -17.71
CA SER A 85 -10.18 -36.36 -16.66
C SER A 85 -9.75 -35.83 -15.29
N LEU A 86 -10.26 -34.67 -14.89
CA LEU A 86 -9.85 -34.01 -13.64
C LEU A 86 -10.34 -34.78 -12.39
N PRO A 87 -9.55 -34.82 -11.30
CA PRO A 87 -9.96 -35.39 -10.02
C PRO A 87 -11.20 -34.70 -9.41
N ASN A 88 -11.82 -35.36 -8.42
CA ASN A 88 -13.04 -34.87 -7.79
C ASN A 88 -12.86 -33.59 -6.97
N ASP A 89 -11.68 -33.27 -6.50
CA ASP A 89 -11.31 -32.05 -5.76
C ASP A 89 -10.83 -30.92 -6.66
N THR A 90 -10.70 -31.21 -7.97
CA THR A 90 -10.19 -30.27 -8.97
C THR A 90 -11.29 -29.85 -9.92
N LEU A 91 -11.45 -28.55 -10.08
CA LEU A 91 -12.47 -27.90 -10.88
C LEU A 91 -11.81 -26.97 -11.90
N VAL A 92 -12.56 -26.60 -12.92
CA VAL A 92 -12.11 -25.65 -13.95
C VAL A 92 -13.17 -24.57 -14.13
N LEU A 93 -12.74 -23.31 -14.07
CA LEU A 93 -13.66 -22.20 -14.35
C LEU A 93 -14.06 -22.19 -15.84
N PRO A 94 -15.26 -21.71 -16.17
CA PRO A 94 -15.61 -21.33 -17.53
C PRO A 94 -14.53 -20.41 -18.11
N PRO A 95 -14.36 -20.35 -19.47
CA PRO A 95 -13.29 -19.56 -20.05
C PRO A 95 -13.38 -18.09 -19.65
N ALA A 96 -12.34 -17.61 -18.99
CA ALA A 96 -12.21 -16.22 -18.60
C ALA A 96 -11.63 -15.31 -19.71
N GLY A 97 -11.34 -15.90 -20.89
CA GLY A 97 -10.85 -15.27 -22.11
C GLY A 97 -10.58 -16.33 -23.18
N PRO A 98 -10.29 -15.94 -24.43
CA PRO A 98 -10.21 -16.88 -25.54
C PRO A 98 -9.11 -17.94 -25.38
N ASP A 99 -8.04 -17.62 -24.64
CA ASP A 99 -6.83 -18.46 -24.61
C ASP A 99 -6.39 -18.87 -23.20
N GLN A 100 -7.21 -18.64 -22.15
CA GLN A 100 -6.79 -18.92 -20.78
C GLN A 100 -7.86 -19.65 -19.97
N ARG A 101 -7.47 -20.79 -19.37
CA ARG A 101 -8.26 -21.57 -18.44
C ARG A 101 -7.68 -21.54 -17.04
N ILE A 102 -8.52 -21.41 -16.03
CA ILE A 102 -8.15 -21.52 -14.62
C ILE A 102 -8.65 -22.85 -14.09
N ILE A 103 -7.70 -23.72 -13.74
CA ILE A 103 -7.96 -24.98 -13.05
C ILE A 103 -7.64 -24.76 -11.58
N TYR A 104 -8.55 -25.12 -10.69
CA TYR A 104 -8.31 -24.96 -9.27
C TYR A 104 -8.64 -26.21 -8.48
N THR A 105 -7.83 -26.49 -7.48
CA THR A 105 -8.00 -27.62 -6.56
C THR A 105 -8.46 -27.08 -5.21
N VAL A 106 -9.52 -27.66 -4.65
CA VAL A 106 -10.02 -27.31 -3.32
C VAL A 106 -9.44 -28.26 -2.29
N LEU A 107 -8.55 -27.75 -1.43
CA LEU A 107 -7.97 -28.48 -0.33
C LEU A 107 -8.69 -28.09 0.97
N GLU A 108 -9.47 -29.00 1.53
CA GLU A 108 -10.21 -28.77 2.78
C GLU A 108 -9.34 -29.09 3.99
N CYS A 109 -9.25 -28.16 4.94
CA CYS A 109 -8.63 -28.41 6.23
C CYS A 109 -9.47 -29.38 7.08
N GLN A 110 -8.81 -30.18 7.88
CA GLN A 110 -9.48 -31.07 8.83
C GLN A 110 -8.85 -30.91 10.21
N PRO A 111 -9.66 -30.51 11.21
CA PRO A 111 -11.04 -30.07 11.10
C PRO A 111 -11.19 -28.73 10.37
N LEU A 112 -12.42 -28.37 9.96
CA LEU A 112 -12.77 -27.01 9.55
C LEU A 112 -12.86 -26.13 10.80
N PHE A 113 -12.41 -24.88 10.68
CA PHE A 113 -12.33 -23.96 11.80
C PHE A 113 -13.45 -22.92 11.76
N ASP A 114 -13.91 -22.51 12.94
CA ASP A 114 -14.47 -21.17 13.11
C ASP A 114 -13.29 -20.19 13.22
N SER A 115 -13.33 -19.10 12.46
CA SER A 115 -12.23 -18.14 12.46
C SER A 115 -12.03 -17.44 13.81
N SER A 116 -13.04 -17.39 14.67
CA SER A 116 -12.93 -16.86 16.03
C SER A 116 -12.05 -17.71 16.95
N ASP A 117 -11.90 -19.00 16.64
CA ASP A 117 -11.07 -19.92 17.39
C ASP A 117 -9.66 -20.10 16.80
N MET A 118 -9.40 -19.51 15.64
CA MET A 118 -8.09 -19.62 14.98
C MET A 118 -7.03 -18.79 15.70
N THR A 119 -5.83 -19.36 15.77
CA THR A 119 -4.65 -18.76 16.36
C THR A 119 -3.48 -18.75 15.38
N ILE A 120 -2.33 -18.25 15.81
CA ILE A 120 -1.07 -18.32 15.03
C ILE A 120 -0.78 -19.77 14.58
N THR A 121 -1.16 -20.80 15.35
CA THR A 121 -0.92 -22.20 15.01
C THR A 121 -1.60 -22.60 13.71
N GLU A 122 -2.86 -22.26 13.54
CA GLU A 122 -3.65 -22.57 12.34
C GLU A 122 -3.14 -21.76 11.14
N TRP A 123 -2.75 -20.51 11.34
CA TRP A 123 -2.16 -19.68 10.27
C TRP A 123 -0.79 -20.18 9.81
N VAL A 124 0.03 -20.72 10.73
CA VAL A 124 1.28 -21.43 10.37
C VAL A 124 0.99 -22.65 9.50
N GLN A 125 -0.05 -23.45 9.82
CA GLN A 125 -0.44 -24.59 9.00
C GLN A 125 -0.87 -24.18 7.59
N ILE A 126 -1.59 -23.04 7.45
CA ILE A 126 -1.95 -22.47 6.15
C ILE A 126 -0.68 -22.07 5.39
N ALA A 127 0.24 -21.34 6.02
CA ALA A 127 1.49 -20.91 5.40
C ALA A 127 2.35 -22.10 4.93
N GLN A 128 2.49 -23.14 5.76
CA GLN A 128 3.18 -24.37 5.41
C GLN A 128 2.48 -25.17 4.30
N THR A 129 1.15 -25.08 4.23
CA THR A 129 0.39 -25.70 3.13
C THR A 129 0.67 -24.99 1.82
N ILE A 130 0.72 -23.65 1.83
CA ILE A 130 1.11 -22.85 0.67
C ILE A 130 2.56 -23.20 0.25
N GLU A 131 3.50 -23.28 1.18
CA GLU A 131 4.91 -23.62 0.91
C GLU A 131 5.04 -24.98 0.23
N ARG A 132 4.38 -26.02 0.78
CA ARG A 132 4.44 -27.39 0.22
C ARG A 132 3.94 -27.49 -1.21
N HIS A 133 3.01 -26.63 -1.61
CA HIS A 133 2.40 -26.63 -2.94
C HIS A 133 2.87 -25.48 -3.82
N TYR A 134 3.86 -24.68 -3.36
CA TYR A 134 4.23 -23.44 -4.00
C TYR A 134 4.66 -23.62 -5.45
N ASP A 135 5.44 -24.64 -5.78
CA ASP A 135 5.95 -24.87 -7.13
C ASP A 135 4.88 -25.43 -8.09
N GLN A 136 3.81 -26.04 -7.56
CA GLN A 136 2.77 -26.70 -8.35
C GLN A 136 1.68 -25.75 -8.84
N TYR A 137 1.46 -24.63 -8.12
CA TYR A 137 0.38 -23.70 -8.37
C TYR A 137 0.93 -22.30 -8.71
N HIS A 138 0.15 -21.55 -9.47
CA HIS A 138 0.49 -20.20 -9.90
C HIS A 138 -0.05 -19.12 -8.97
N GLY A 139 -1.02 -19.45 -8.14
CA GLY A 139 -1.64 -18.58 -7.15
C GLY A 139 -2.39 -19.40 -6.11
N PHE A 140 -2.72 -18.75 -5.01
CA PHE A 140 -3.35 -19.37 -3.84
C PHE A 140 -4.56 -18.54 -3.43
N VAL A 141 -5.66 -19.21 -3.09
CA VAL A 141 -6.84 -18.61 -2.47
C VAL A 141 -7.06 -19.29 -1.13
N VAL A 142 -7.15 -18.50 -0.06
CA VAL A 142 -7.47 -19.00 1.28
C VAL A 142 -8.90 -18.61 1.59
N ILE A 143 -9.78 -19.61 1.65
CA ILE A 143 -11.18 -19.42 1.99
C ILE A 143 -11.31 -19.49 3.50
N HIS A 144 -11.60 -18.34 4.12
CA HIS A 144 -11.44 -18.12 5.56
C HIS A 144 -12.72 -17.48 6.14
N GLY A 145 -12.98 -17.67 7.42
CA GLY A 145 -14.06 -16.96 8.12
C GLY A 145 -13.75 -15.46 8.23
N THR A 146 -14.79 -14.62 8.13
CA THR A 146 -14.61 -13.17 7.98
C THR A 146 -14.14 -12.48 9.26
N ASP A 147 -14.38 -13.03 10.46
CA ASP A 147 -14.17 -12.33 11.73
C ASP A 147 -12.69 -12.04 12.01
N THR A 148 -11.81 -12.95 11.68
CA THR A 148 -10.36 -12.78 11.89
C THR A 148 -9.56 -12.77 10.57
N MET A 149 -10.23 -12.62 9.42
CA MET A 149 -9.57 -12.64 8.11
C MET A 149 -8.52 -11.53 7.95
N ALA A 150 -8.75 -10.34 8.51
CA ALA A 150 -7.78 -9.24 8.47
C ALA A 150 -6.53 -9.55 9.30
N PHE A 151 -6.70 -10.23 10.46
CA PHE A 151 -5.56 -10.75 11.25
C PHE A 151 -4.80 -11.82 10.47
N ALA A 152 -5.51 -12.81 9.92
CA ALA A 152 -4.90 -13.87 9.11
C ALA A 152 -4.11 -13.31 7.92
N ALA A 153 -4.69 -12.36 7.17
CA ALA A 153 -4.04 -11.70 6.04
C ALA A 153 -2.78 -10.93 6.47
N SER A 154 -2.86 -10.21 7.59
CA SER A 154 -1.71 -9.50 8.16
C SER A 154 -0.61 -10.46 8.59
N VAL A 155 -0.95 -11.50 9.35
CA VAL A 155 0.02 -12.50 9.84
C VAL A 155 0.68 -13.24 8.67
N LEU A 156 -0.10 -13.73 7.70
CA LEU A 156 0.43 -14.41 6.53
C LEU A 156 1.32 -13.51 5.67
N SER A 157 1.08 -12.20 5.64
CA SER A 157 1.92 -11.25 4.90
C SER A 157 3.34 -11.16 5.47
N PHE A 158 3.51 -11.35 6.79
CA PHE A 158 4.82 -11.41 7.43
C PHE A 158 5.42 -12.80 7.40
N MET A 159 4.62 -13.86 7.55
CA MET A 159 5.09 -15.25 7.51
C MET A 159 5.65 -15.67 6.15
N LEU A 160 5.03 -15.23 5.06
CA LEU A 160 5.41 -15.61 3.69
C LEU A 160 6.48 -14.66 3.14
N GLU A 161 7.73 -14.92 3.46
CA GLU A 161 8.87 -14.13 2.98
C GLU A 161 9.22 -14.47 1.53
N ASN A 162 9.65 -13.47 0.76
CA ASN A 162 10.01 -13.59 -0.66
C ASN A 162 8.87 -14.10 -1.55
N LEU A 163 7.63 -13.75 -1.20
CA LEU A 163 6.45 -14.15 -1.95
C LEU A 163 6.50 -13.58 -3.38
N GLN A 164 6.31 -14.46 -4.37
CA GLN A 164 6.33 -14.10 -5.80
C GLN A 164 4.99 -14.40 -6.50
N LYS A 165 4.07 -15.03 -5.81
CA LYS A 165 2.76 -15.45 -6.31
C LYS A 165 1.65 -14.83 -5.47
N PRO A 166 0.46 -14.57 -6.03
CA PRO A 166 -0.66 -14.06 -5.26
C PRO A 166 -1.14 -15.09 -4.22
N VAL A 167 -1.38 -14.61 -3.00
CA VAL A 167 -2.08 -15.33 -1.94
C VAL A 167 -3.28 -14.48 -1.55
N ILE A 168 -4.49 -14.91 -1.89
CA ILE A 168 -5.70 -14.09 -1.75
C ILE A 168 -6.64 -14.72 -0.73
N LEU A 169 -6.87 -14.03 0.39
CA LEU A 169 -7.88 -14.43 1.36
C LEU A 169 -9.25 -13.94 0.91
N THR A 170 -10.27 -14.77 1.08
CA THR A 170 -11.66 -14.43 0.80
C THR A 170 -12.61 -15.27 1.65
N GLY A 171 -13.89 -14.92 1.63
CA GLY A 171 -14.94 -15.60 2.38
C GLY A 171 -16.30 -15.01 2.08
N ALA A 172 -17.26 -15.20 2.98
CA ALA A 172 -18.60 -14.67 2.81
C ALA A 172 -19.27 -14.31 4.13
N GLN A 173 -20.16 -13.32 4.09
CA GLN A 173 -21.08 -13.01 5.17
C GLN A 173 -22.28 -13.97 5.21
N VAL A 174 -22.63 -14.56 4.05
CA VAL A 174 -23.76 -15.48 3.88
C VAL A 174 -23.29 -16.75 3.17
N PRO A 175 -23.75 -17.95 3.60
CA PRO A 175 -23.38 -19.22 2.97
C PRO A 175 -23.59 -19.24 1.46
N ILE A 176 -22.65 -19.84 0.70
CA ILE A 176 -22.63 -19.82 -0.77
C ILE A 176 -23.84 -20.51 -1.42
N HIS A 177 -24.48 -21.44 -0.70
CA HIS A 177 -25.69 -22.13 -1.17
C HIS A 177 -26.98 -21.33 -0.97
N ALA A 178 -26.96 -20.28 -0.15
CA ALA A 178 -28.11 -19.40 0.03
C ALA A 178 -28.42 -18.67 -1.29
N LEU A 179 -29.73 -18.40 -1.52
CA LEU A 179 -30.16 -17.73 -2.75
C LEU A 179 -29.51 -16.35 -2.91
N TRP A 180 -29.47 -15.57 -1.85
CA TRP A 180 -28.87 -14.26 -1.77
C TRP A 180 -27.60 -14.34 -0.92
N ASN A 181 -26.44 -14.26 -1.54
CA ASN A 181 -25.15 -14.37 -0.86
C ASN A 181 -24.06 -13.58 -1.60
N ASP A 182 -23.01 -13.27 -0.89
CA ASP A 182 -21.80 -12.59 -1.38
C ASP A 182 -20.66 -13.57 -1.72
N GLY A 183 -20.81 -14.84 -1.29
CA GLY A 183 -19.75 -15.84 -1.41
C GLY A 183 -19.39 -16.20 -2.84
N ARG A 184 -20.38 -16.17 -3.76
CA ARG A 184 -20.15 -16.49 -5.18
C ARG A 184 -19.26 -15.47 -5.85
N GLU A 185 -19.56 -14.18 -5.70
CA GLU A 185 -18.77 -13.11 -6.30
C GLU A 185 -17.39 -13.01 -5.66
N ASN A 186 -17.31 -13.10 -4.33
CA ASN A 186 -16.05 -13.04 -3.59
C ASN A 186 -15.10 -14.18 -3.99
N LEU A 187 -15.59 -15.42 -4.03
CA LEU A 187 -14.75 -16.57 -4.39
C LEU A 187 -14.37 -16.55 -5.88
N LEU A 188 -15.31 -16.25 -6.77
CA LEU A 188 -15.02 -16.18 -8.21
C LEU A 188 -13.97 -15.10 -8.48
N GLY A 189 -14.15 -13.91 -7.92
CA GLY A 189 -13.19 -12.80 -8.06
C GLY A 189 -11.80 -13.16 -7.53
N ALA A 190 -11.72 -13.80 -6.36
CA ALA A 190 -10.45 -14.25 -5.79
C ALA A 190 -9.74 -15.28 -6.69
N LEU A 191 -10.48 -16.27 -7.24
CA LEU A 191 -9.93 -17.27 -8.16
C LEU A 191 -9.43 -16.65 -9.46
N LEU A 192 -10.20 -15.70 -10.04
CA LEU A 192 -9.80 -14.96 -11.25
C LEU A 192 -8.54 -14.13 -11.00
N MET A 193 -8.50 -13.39 -9.90
CA MET A 193 -7.34 -12.58 -9.54
C MET A 193 -6.09 -13.44 -9.31
N ALA A 194 -6.21 -14.54 -8.57
CA ALA A 194 -5.10 -15.45 -8.28
C ALA A 194 -4.60 -16.18 -9.53
N GLY A 195 -5.49 -16.48 -10.49
CA GLY A 195 -5.15 -17.20 -11.71
C GLY A 195 -4.58 -16.31 -12.82
N GLN A 196 -5.13 -15.11 -13.01
CA GLN A 196 -4.81 -14.28 -14.17
C GLN A 196 -3.69 -13.26 -13.94
N TYR A 197 -3.48 -12.83 -12.69
CA TYR A 197 -2.58 -11.72 -12.39
C TYR A 197 -1.43 -12.14 -11.48
N ILE A 198 -0.27 -11.52 -11.70
CA ILE A 198 0.91 -11.71 -10.84
C ILE A 198 0.93 -10.55 -9.86
N ILE A 199 0.44 -10.78 -8.65
CA ILE A 199 0.48 -9.85 -7.54
C ILE A 199 1.22 -10.55 -6.39
N PRO A 200 2.52 -10.28 -6.19
CA PRO A 200 3.36 -11.02 -5.25
C PRO A 200 3.14 -10.54 -3.81
N GLU A 201 1.88 -10.54 -3.39
CA GLU A 201 1.46 -10.06 -2.08
C GLU A 201 0.38 -10.98 -1.48
N VAL A 202 0.27 -10.96 -0.15
CA VAL A 202 -0.91 -11.46 0.53
C VAL A 202 -1.98 -10.38 0.45
N CYS A 203 -3.12 -10.73 -0.14
CA CYS A 203 -4.24 -9.83 -0.40
C CYS A 203 -5.53 -10.35 0.25
N LEU A 204 -6.50 -9.47 0.38
CA LEU A 204 -7.86 -9.78 0.78
C LEU A 204 -8.81 -9.31 -0.33
N PHE A 205 -9.61 -10.24 -0.86
CA PHE A 205 -10.60 -9.94 -1.90
C PHE A 205 -12.01 -10.00 -1.32
N PHE A 206 -12.72 -8.89 -1.37
CA PHE A 206 -14.10 -8.79 -0.90
C PHE A 206 -14.85 -7.70 -1.64
N GLN A 207 -16.12 -7.95 -1.98
CA GLN A 207 -17.00 -6.97 -2.65
C GLN A 207 -16.32 -6.30 -3.86
N ASN A 208 -15.79 -7.11 -4.79
CA ASN A 208 -15.14 -6.63 -6.03
C ASN A 208 -13.89 -5.74 -5.83
N GLN A 209 -13.28 -5.78 -4.66
CA GLN A 209 -12.06 -5.03 -4.35
C GLN A 209 -10.98 -5.97 -3.84
N LEU A 210 -9.76 -5.77 -4.33
CA LEU A 210 -8.56 -6.45 -3.87
C LEU A 210 -7.75 -5.50 -2.99
N PHE A 211 -7.74 -5.75 -1.69
CA PHE A 211 -6.96 -4.98 -0.73
C PHE A 211 -5.62 -5.65 -0.47
N ARG A 212 -4.58 -4.86 -0.16
CA ARG A 212 -3.39 -5.42 0.48
C ARG A 212 -3.78 -5.99 1.82
N GLY A 213 -3.43 -7.24 2.11
CA GLY A 213 -3.93 -7.97 3.27
C GLY A 213 -3.61 -7.32 4.61
N ASN A 214 -2.41 -6.75 4.76
CA ASN A 214 -1.97 -6.05 5.97
C ASN A 214 -2.38 -4.55 6.03
N ARG A 215 -3.30 -4.14 5.15
CA ARG A 215 -3.92 -2.82 5.15
C ARG A 215 -5.42 -2.88 5.34
N ALA A 216 -5.97 -4.08 5.32
CA ALA A 216 -7.41 -4.30 5.43
C ALA A 216 -7.85 -4.48 6.88
N THR A 217 -9.08 -4.04 7.17
CA THR A 217 -9.76 -4.27 8.44
C THR A 217 -11.24 -4.55 8.21
N LYS A 218 -11.87 -5.31 9.11
CA LYS A 218 -13.31 -5.60 9.07
C LYS A 218 -14.09 -4.44 9.71
N VAL A 219 -15.01 -3.86 8.94
CA VAL A 219 -15.75 -2.66 9.37
C VAL A 219 -17.24 -2.86 9.46
N ASP A 220 -17.77 -3.96 8.93
CA ASP A 220 -19.22 -4.22 8.94
C ASP A 220 -19.48 -5.73 9.09
N ASN A 221 -20.48 -6.07 9.90
CA ASN A 221 -20.90 -7.46 10.11
C ASN A 221 -22.26 -7.78 9.46
N ARG A 222 -22.87 -6.82 8.77
CA ARG A 222 -24.20 -6.96 8.14
C ARG A 222 -24.19 -6.71 6.64
N ARG A 223 -23.32 -5.83 6.16
CA ARG A 223 -23.21 -5.51 4.74
C ARG A 223 -22.24 -6.46 4.06
N PHE A 224 -22.41 -6.64 2.75
CA PHE A 224 -21.45 -7.38 1.94
C PHE A 224 -20.11 -6.64 1.81
N ALA A 225 -20.12 -5.30 1.84
CA ALA A 225 -18.92 -4.49 1.96
C ALA A 225 -18.36 -4.55 3.40
N ALA A 226 -17.90 -5.73 3.82
CA ALA A 226 -17.49 -6.00 5.19
C ALA A 226 -16.08 -5.52 5.52
N PHE A 227 -15.25 -5.29 4.52
CA PHE A 227 -13.85 -4.89 4.68
C PHE A 227 -13.55 -3.58 3.96
N CYS A 228 -12.60 -2.83 4.49
CA CYS A 228 -11.99 -1.69 3.80
C CYS A 228 -10.47 -1.65 4.05
N SER A 229 -9.78 -0.86 3.24
CA SER A 229 -8.39 -0.47 3.45
C SER A 229 -8.36 1.04 3.69
N PRO A 230 -8.32 1.49 4.96
CA PRO A 230 -8.61 2.89 5.31
C PRO A 230 -7.57 3.89 4.77
N ASN A 231 -6.29 3.48 4.77
CA ASN A 231 -5.16 4.36 4.48
C ASN A 231 -4.42 4.00 3.17
N LEU A 232 -4.90 3.02 2.43
CA LEU A 232 -4.33 2.64 1.13
C LEU A 232 -5.46 2.29 0.16
N PRO A 233 -5.50 2.86 -1.06
CA PRO A 233 -6.48 2.44 -2.07
C PRO A 233 -6.40 0.95 -2.38
N PRO A 234 -7.47 0.32 -2.89
CA PRO A 234 -7.44 -1.07 -3.34
C PRO A 234 -6.37 -1.28 -4.42
N LEU A 235 -5.68 -2.43 -4.37
CA LEU A 235 -4.72 -2.83 -5.40
C LEU A 235 -5.40 -3.12 -6.75
N ALA A 236 -6.65 -3.59 -6.70
CA ALA A 236 -7.47 -3.78 -7.88
C ALA A 236 -8.96 -3.61 -7.55
N THR A 237 -9.72 -3.25 -8.58
CA THR A 237 -11.18 -3.17 -8.52
C THR A 237 -11.75 -3.93 -9.72
N VAL A 238 -12.74 -4.79 -9.47
CA VAL A 238 -13.48 -5.56 -10.47
C VAL A 238 -14.79 -4.83 -10.78
N GLY A 239 -14.96 -4.39 -12.00
CA GLY A 239 -16.17 -3.76 -12.53
C GLY A 239 -16.53 -4.39 -13.86
N VAL A 240 -16.89 -3.57 -14.86
CA VAL A 240 -17.01 -4.02 -16.26
C VAL A 240 -15.65 -4.57 -16.73
N ASP A 241 -14.59 -3.89 -16.33
CA ASP A 241 -13.20 -4.30 -16.54
C ASP A 241 -12.47 -4.42 -15.18
N ILE A 242 -11.39 -5.17 -15.16
CA ILE A 242 -10.52 -5.28 -13.99
C ILE A 242 -9.46 -4.19 -14.07
N THR A 243 -9.53 -3.23 -13.15
CA THR A 243 -8.55 -2.15 -13.02
C THR A 243 -7.56 -2.47 -11.92
N ILE A 244 -6.26 -2.46 -12.24
CA ILE A 244 -5.18 -2.72 -11.28
C ILE A 244 -4.37 -1.44 -11.07
N ASN A 245 -4.20 -1.03 -9.83
CA ASN A 245 -3.34 0.08 -9.41
C ASN A 245 -1.88 -0.39 -9.36
N ARG A 246 -1.23 -0.42 -10.53
CA ARG A 246 0.11 -1.00 -10.72
C ARG A 246 1.20 -0.36 -9.86
N GLU A 247 1.08 0.92 -9.60
CA GLU A 247 2.03 1.70 -8.79
C GLU A 247 1.99 1.27 -7.32
N LEU A 248 0.84 0.79 -6.85
CA LEU A 248 0.66 0.31 -5.49
C LEU A 248 1.13 -1.13 -5.31
N VAL A 249 1.06 -1.97 -6.37
CA VAL A 249 1.49 -3.37 -6.28
C VAL A 249 2.99 -3.44 -6.04
N ARG A 250 3.38 -4.13 -4.97
CA ARG A 250 4.80 -4.32 -4.62
C ARG A 250 5.51 -5.14 -5.70
N LYS A 251 6.71 -4.74 -6.03
CA LYS A 251 7.57 -5.54 -6.90
C LYS A 251 8.17 -6.68 -6.07
N ALA A 252 8.25 -7.88 -6.65
CA ALA A 252 8.99 -8.97 -6.03
C ALA A 252 10.44 -8.50 -5.81
N SER A 253 10.85 -8.41 -4.54
CA SER A 253 12.12 -7.76 -4.16
C SER A 253 13.34 -8.64 -4.37
N SER A 254 13.17 -9.95 -4.48
CA SER A 254 14.27 -10.88 -4.68
C SER A 254 13.87 -12.03 -5.60
N LYS A 255 14.89 -12.73 -6.17
CA LYS A 255 14.71 -14.01 -6.85
C LYS A 255 14.81 -15.20 -5.88
N ASP A 256 14.85 -14.91 -4.58
CA ASP A 256 15.00 -15.92 -3.55
C ASP A 256 13.73 -16.76 -3.45
N ARG A 257 13.90 -17.98 -2.98
CA ARG A 257 12.77 -18.89 -2.76
C ARG A 257 11.87 -18.38 -1.65
N LEU A 258 10.58 -18.75 -1.73
CA LEU A 258 9.66 -18.55 -0.61
C LEU A 258 10.22 -19.20 0.65
N VAL A 259 10.19 -18.47 1.75
CA VAL A 259 10.51 -18.95 3.10
C VAL A 259 9.31 -18.72 4.00
N VAL A 260 8.93 -19.73 4.77
CA VAL A 260 7.86 -19.59 5.77
C VAL A 260 8.47 -19.33 7.14
N CYS A 261 8.33 -18.11 7.62
CA CYS A 261 8.69 -17.75 8.98
C CYS A 261 7.58 -18.16 9.95
N SER A 262 7.79 -19.26 10.68
CA SER A 262 6.86 -19.73 11.70
C SER A 262 7.18 -19.21 13.12
N CYS A 263 8.27 -18.47 13.26
CA CYS A 263 8.73 -17.91 14.53
C CYS A 263 7.97 -16.64 14.90
N MET A 264 6.70 -16.78 15.24
CA MET A 264 5.84 -15.67 15.68
C MET A 264 5.76 -15.68 17.21
N GLU A 265 6.02 -14.51 17.84
CA GLU A 265 5.83 -14.34 19.27
C GLU A 265 4.35 -14.32 19.64
N ARG A 266 3.96 -15.10 20.63
CA ARG A 266 2.55 -15.23 21.07
C ARG A 266 2.21 -14.32 22.24
N ASP A 267 3.22 -13.97 23.05
CA ASP A 267 3.06 -13.11 24.22
C ASP A 267 3.01 -11.64 23.80
N VAL A 268 2.05 -11.32 22.91
CA VAL A 268 1.75 -9.97 22.45
C VAL A 268 0.27 -9.65 22.73
N GLY A 269 -0.02 -8.39 23.00
CA GLY A 269 -1.37 -7.97 23.37
C GLY A 269 -1.83 -6.69 22.71
N LEU A 270 -3.13 -6.42 22.81
CA LEU A 270 -3.77 -5.20 22.34
C LEU A 270 -4.43 -4.50 23.53
N LEU A 271 -4.04 -3.25 23.78
CA LEU A 271 -4.59 -2.41 24.85
C LEU A 271 -5.25 -1.17 24.25
N ARG A 272 -6.57 -1.08 24.33
CA ARG A 272 -7.30 0.12 23.94
C ARG A 272 -7.44 1.08 25.11
N LEU A 273 -6.91 2.29 24.95
CA LEU A 273 -7.07 3.34 25.94
C LEU A 273 -8.50 3.91 25.91
N PHE A 274 -8.97 4.33 27.09
CA PHE A 274 -10.24 5.05 27.24
C PHE A 274 -10.07 6.20 28.23
N PRO A 275 -10.90 7.26 28.15
CA PRO A 275 -10.82 8.39 29.08
C PRO A 275 -10.99 7.94 30.53
N GLY A 276 -10.02 8.27 31.37
CA GLY A 276 -10.04 7.89 32.80
C GLY A 276 -9.48 6.50 33.10
N ILE A 277 -8.84 5.82 32.15
CA ILE A 277 -8.16 4.55 32.40
C ILE A 277 -7.18 4.69 33.59
N PRO A 278 -7.28 3.84 34.62
CA PRO A 278 -6.37 3.91 35.78
C PRO A 278 -4.99 3.37 35.42
N ALA A 279 -3.92 4.02 35.90
CA ALA A 279 -2.54 3.54 35.71
C ALA A 279 -2.34 2.13 36.27
N SER A 280 -3.03 1.76 37.35
CA SER A 280 -3.02 0.42 37.95
C SER A 280 -3.53 -0.68 37.00
N LEU A 281 -4.53 -0.37 36.15
CA LEU A 281 -5.03 -1.30 35.12
C LEU A 281 -4.00 -1.48 34.04
N VAL A 282 -3.37 -0.40 33.57
CA VAL A 282 -2.31 -0.45 32.58
C VAL A 282 -1.12 -1.23 33.12
N ARG A 283 -0.69 -0.96 34.36
CA ARG A 283 0.35 -1.74 35.04
C ARG A 283 0.04 -3.24 35.05
N ALA A 284 -1.17 -3.62 35.43
CA ALA A 284 -1.59 -5.02 35.50
C ALA A 284 -1.53 -5.70 34.12
N PHE A 285 -1.96 -4.99 33.08
CA PHE A 285 -1.91 -5.51 31.71
C PHE A 285 -0.48 -5.71 31.18
N LEU A 286 0.43 -4.80 31.50
CA LEU A 286 1.83 -4.80 31.02
C LEU A 286 2.76 -5.75 31.78
N GLN A 287 2.24 -6.68 32.57
CA GLN A 287 3.05 -7.67 33.31
C GLN A 287 3.50 -8.84 32.44
N PRO A 288 4.61 -9.51 32.79
CA PRO A 288 4.97 -10.79 32.20
C PRO A 288 3.82 -11.81 32.25
N PRO A 289 3.67 -12.67 31.23
CA PRO A 289 4.64 -13.03 30.18
C PRO A 289 4.65 -12.09 28.97
N LEU A 290 3.89 -10.97 28.98
CA LEU A 290 3.77 -10.07 27.84
C LEU A 290 5.13 -9.50 27.42
N LYS A 291 5.48 -9.60 26.11
CA LYS A 291 6.71 -9.11 25.51
C LYS A 291 6.49 -7.91 24.61
N GLY A 292 5.27 -7.74 24.12
CA GLY A 292 4.90 -6.62 23.28
C GLY A 292 3.43 -6.26 23.37
N VAL A 293 3.12 -4.99 23.14
CA VAL A 293 1.74 -4.50 23.13
C VAL A 293 1.52 -3.49 22.02
N VAL A 294 0.41 -3.64 21.31
CA VAL A 294 -0.15 -2.58 20.48
C VAL A 294 -1.10 -1.79 21.35
N MET A 295 -0.88 -0.50 21.45
CA MET A 295 -1.70 0.41 22.24
C MET A 295 -2.54 1.26 21.28
N GLU A 296 -3.86 1.13 21.34
CA GLU A 296 -4.80 1.98 20.60
C GLU A 296 -5.07 3.26 21.37
N THR A 297 -4.68 4.38 20.79
CA THR A 297 -4.75 5.72 21.37
C THR A 297 -5.73 6.62 20.63
N PHE A 298 -5.86 7.88 21.02
CA PHE A 298 -6.85 8.81 20.48
C PHE A 298 -6.30 9.63 19.32
N GLY A 299 -7.17 9.92 18.33
CA GLY A 299 -6.85 10.83 17.22
C GLY A 299 -5.53 10.51 16.54
N SER A 300 -4.60 11.45 16.49
CA SER A 300 -3.27 11.29 15.89
C SER A 300 -2.23 10.57 16.78
N GLY A 301 -2.65 9.67 17.62
CA GLY A 301 -1.74 8.94 18.51
C GLY A 301 -1.62 9.54 19.91
N ASN A 302 -2.59 10.35 20.34
CA ASN A 302 -2.59 11.02 21.63
C ASN A 302 -3.06 10.08 22.76
N GLY A 303 -2.46 10.23 23.91
CA GLY A 303 -2.86 9.51 25.13
C GLY A 303 -2.87 10.41 26.37
N PRO A 304 -3.37 9.91 27.52
CA PRO A 304 -3.29 10.65 28.76
C PRO A 304 -1.85 10.91 29.16
N THR A 305 -1.54 12.18 29.54
CA THR A 305 -0.20 12.61 29.95
C THR A 305 -0.01 12.64 31.46
N LYS A 306 -0.86 11.91 32.19
CA LYS A 306 -0.75 11.80 33.66
C LYS A 306 0.58 11.14 34.03
N PRO A 307 1.35 11.73 34.99
CA PRO A 307 2.66 11.22 35.35
C PRO A 307 2.67 9.76 35.78
N ASP A 308 1.66 9.30 36.53
CA ASP A 308 1.51 7.93 36.96
C ASP A 308 1.37 6.95 35.78
N LEU A 309 0.62 7.30 34.75
CA LEU A 309 0.47 6.47 33.55
C LEU A 309 1.76 6.42 32.73
N LEU A 310 2.40 7.58 32.50
CA LEU A 310 3.66 7.65 31.75
C LEU A 310 4.79 6.88 32.45
N GLN A 311 4.85 6.91 33.79
CA GLN A 311 5.79 6.12 34.58
C GLN A 311 5.60 4.61 34.38
N GLU A 312 4.35 4.13 34.30
CA GLU A 312 4.07 2.70 34.04
C GLU A 312 4.52 2.27 32.64
N LEU A 313 4.26 3.12 31.64
CA LEU A 313 4.69 2.84 30.26
C LEU A 313 6.22 2.83 30.17
N GLN A 314 6.88 3.84 30.76
CA GLN A 314 8.34 3.93 30.78
C GLN A 314 8.94 2.74 31.51
N ALA A 315 8.48 2.40 32.69
CA ALA A 315 8.95 1.25 33.47
C ALA A 315 8.76 -0.08 32.69
N ALA A 316 7.68 -0.21 31.93
CA ALA A 316 7.46 -1.37 31.08
C ALA A 316 8.46 -1.41 29.91
N ALA A 317 8.70 -0.28 29.24
CA ALA A 317 9.67 -0.17 28.16
C ALA A 317 11.11 -0.42 28.64
N GLU A 318 11.49 0.05 29.82
CA GLU A 318 12.79 -0.20 30.46
C GLU A 318 13.00 -1.66 30.81
N ARG A 319 11.93 -2.39 31.16
CA ARG A 319 11.97 -3.86 31.34
C ARG A 319 12.10 -4.64 30.03
N GLY A 320 12.10 -3.97 28.87
CA GLY A 320 12.22 -4.58 27.55
C GLY A 320 10.89 -4.90 26.86
N LEU A 321 9.74 -4.46 27.42
CA LEU A 321 8.45 -4.57 26.74
C LEU A 321 8.42 -3.60 25.55
N VAL A 322 8.03 -4.10 24.38
CA VAL A 322 7.89 -3.26 23.18
C VAL A 322 6.46 -2.76 23.07
N ILE A 323 6.30 -1.43 23.02
CA ILE A 323 4.99 -0.75 22.96
C ILE A 323 4.88 -0.05 21.60
N VAL A 324 3.88 -0.41 20.80
CA VAL A 324 3.58 0.21 19.50
C VAL A 324 2.28 1.00 19.63
N ASN A 325 2.32 2.27 19.25
CA ASN A 325 1.18 3.19 19.28
C ASN A 325 0.44 3.19 17.95
N CYS A 326 -0.80 2.75 17.93
CA CYS A 326 -1.72 2.89 16.80
C CYS A 326 -2.89 3.81 17.17
N THR A 327 -3.50 4.44 16.20
CA THR A 327 -4.74 5.20 16.47
C THR A 327 -5.95 4.26 16.48
N HIS A 328 -6.92 4.52 17.36
CA HIS A 328 -8.21 3.85 17.29
C HIS A 328 -9.10 4.40 16.16
N CYS A 329 -8.72 5.52 15.54
CA CYS A 329 -9.41 6.03 14.37
C CYS A 329 -9.18 5.10 13.19
N LEU A 330 -10.25 4.81 12.47
CA LEU A 330 -10.20 3.92 11.32
C LEU A 330 -9.23 4.45 10.24
N GLN A 331 -9.20 5.77 10.04
CA GLN A 331 -8.37 6.43 9.05
C GLN A 331 -7.47 7.48 9.71
N GLY A 332 -6.22 7.58 9.29
CA GLY A 332 -5.24 8.55 9.80
C GLY A 332 -3.92 7.89 10.17
N THR A 333 -3.04 8.68 10.75
CA THR A 333 -1.68 8.26 11.14
C THR A 333 -1.32 8.78 12.52
N VAL A 334 -0.43 8.07 13.19
CA VAL A 334 0.16 8.49 14.47
C VAL A 334 1.30 9.47 14.18
N THR A 335 1.21 10.68 14.75
CA THR A 335 2.22 11.72 14.64
C THR A 335 2.67 12.20 16.03
N SER A 336 3.81 12.89 16.08
CA SER A 336 4.33 13.48 17.32
C SER A 336 4.11 15.00 17.40
N ASP A 337 3.18 15.54 16.62
CA ASP A 337 2.93 16.99 16.52
C ASP A 337 2.33 17.59 17.81
N TYR A 338 1.69 16.75 18.60
CA TYR A 338 1.09 17.15 19.89
C TYR A 338 1.98 16.78 21.07
N ALA A 339 1.97 17.62 22.11
CA ALA A 339 2.70 17.37 23.35
C ALA A 339 2.37 16.01 23.99
N SER A 340 1.13 15.54 23.85
CA SER A 340 0.69 14.22 24.35
C SER A 340 1.30 13.06 23.55
N GLY A 341 1.45 13.19 22.24
CA GLY A 341 2.14 12.22 21.41
C GLY A 341 3.64 12.18 21.72
N THR A 342 4.26 13.36 21.87
CA THR A 342 5.66 13.50 22.28
C THR A 342 5.94 12.88 23.66
N ALA A 343 5.02 13.04 24.62
CA ALA A 343 5.15 12.45 25.95
C ALA A 343 5.13 10.91 25.91
N LEU A 344 4.27 10.30 25.09
CA LEU A 344 4.26 8.86 24.89
C LEU A 344 5.55 8.36 24.22
N ALA A 345 6.05 9.05 23.20
CA ALA A 345 7.32 8.73 22.58
C ALA A 345 8.48 8.81 23.59
N GLY A 346 8.49 9.84 24.47
CA GLY A 346 9.44 9.99 25.57
C GLY A 346 9.39 8.85 26.60
N ALA A 347 8.23 8.20 26.76
CA ALA A 347 8.07 7.01 27.59
C ALA A 347 8.52 5.70 26.88
N GLY A 348 9.11 5.77 25.67
CA GLY A 348 9.63 4.62 24.94
C GLY A 348 8.61 3.93 24.02
N VAL A 349 7.48 4.56 23.76
CA VAL A 349 6.42 4.05 22.86
C VAL A 349 6.80 4.36 21.39
N ILE A 350 6.69 3.37 20.51
CA ILE A 350 7.05 3.44 19.09
C ILE A 350 5.80 3.82 18.27
N SER A 351 5.95 4.71 17.28
CA SER A 351 4.86 5.01 16.36
C SER A 351 4.54 3.81 15.47
N GLY A 352 3.26 3.47 15.36
CA GLY A 352 2.72 2.52 14.40
C GLY A 352 2.31 3.18 13.07
N PHE A 353 2.51 4.49 12.93
CA PHE A 353 2.11 5.27 11.76
C PHE A 353 0.62 5.06 11.42
N ASP A 354 0.33 4.67 10.18
CA ASP A 354 -1.03 4.44 9.68
C ASP A 354 -1.42 2.95 9.60
N MET A 355 -0.68 2.08 10.33
CA MET A 355 -1.03 0.66 10.42
C MET A 355 -2.40 0.45 11.05
N THR A 356 -3.13 -0.55 10.56
CA THR A 356 -4.26 -1.11 11.30
C THR A 356 -3.77 -1.83 12.56
N SER A 357 -4.61 -1.98 13.56
CA SER A 357 -4.24 -2.70 14.79
C SER A 357 -3.89 -4.17 14.51
N GLU A 358 -4.57 -4.78 13.52
CA GLU A 358 -4.27 -6.14 13.06
C GLU A 358 -2.87 -6.25 12.46
N ALA A 359 -2.50 -5.30 11.59
CA ALA A 359 -1.17 -5.26 10.97
C ALA A 359 -0.08 -4.99 12.00
N ALA A 360 -0.31 -4.06 12.93
CA ALA A 360 0.63 -3.73 13.98
C ALA A 360 0.86 -4.92 14.92
N LEU A 361 -0.20 -5.64 15.30
CA LEU A 361 -0.10 -6.83 16.14
C LEU A 361 0.66 -7.96 15.43
N ALA A 362 0.36 -8.19 14.14
CA ALA A 362 1.05 -9.17 13.33
C ALA A 362 2.54 -8.84 13.16
N LYS A 363 2.87 -7.57 12.88
CA LYS A 363 4.24 -7.09 12.74
C LYS A 363 5.01 -7.22 14.06
N LEU A 364 4.39 -6.82 15.17
CA LEU A 364 4.98 -6.93 16.50
C LEU A 364 5.31 -8.39 16.83
N SER A 365 4.36 -9.31 16.63
CA SER A 365 4.53 -10.75 16.80
C SER A 365 5.67 -11.30 15.92
N TYR A 366 5.72 -10.89 14.65
CA TYR A 366 6.78 -11.28 13.71
C TYR A 366 8.16 -10.80 14.16
N VAL A 367 8.30 -9.50 14.46
CA VAL A 367 9.60 -8.90 14.82
C VAL A 367 10.11 -9.44 16.15
N LEU A 368 9.24 -9.63 17.15
CA LEU A 368 9.61 -10.21 18.43
C LEU A 368 10.00 -11.70 18.32
N GLY A 369 9.42 -12.43 17.39
CA GLY A 369 9.73 -13.83 17.11
C GLY A 369 11.07 -14.05 16.40
N GLN A 370 11.69 -13.00 15.80
CA GLN A 370 12.97 -13.15 15.09
C GLN A 370 14.12 -13.43 16.05
N PRO A 371 14.87 -14.52 15.84
CA PRO A 371 16.02 -14.85 16.68
C PRO A 371 17.19 -13.89 16.44
N GLY A 372 17.99 -13.67 17.47
CA GLY A 372 19.26 -12.95 17.35
C GLY A 372 19.17 -11.42 17.22
N LEU A 373 17.98 -10.84 17.20
CA LEU A 373 17.81 -9.39 17.14
C LEU A 373 17.92 -8.75 18.53
N SER A 374 18.70 -7.66 18.62
CA SER A 374 18.71 -6.81 19.81
C SER A 374 17.37 -6.05 19.95
N LEU A 375 17.11 -5.51 21.15
CA LEU A 375 15.90 -4.69 21.38
C LEU A 375 15.85 -3.47 20.44
N ASP A 376 17.01 -2.84 20.21
CA ASP A 376 17.11 -1.68 19.34
C ASP A 376 16.88 -2.02 17.87
N ASP A 377 17.36 -3.19 17.41
CA ASP A 377 17.11 -3.63 16.04
C ASP A 377 15.62 -3.98 15.84
N ARG A 378 14.97 -4.58 16.84
CA ARG A 378 13.52 -4.80 16.83
C ARG A 378 12.74 -3.50 16.74
N LYS A 379 13.12 -2.47 17.51
CA LYS A 379 12.50 -1.14 17.45
C LYS A 379 12.68 -0.50 16.08
N LYS A 380 13.86 -0.60 15.46
CA LYS A 380 14.13 -0.11 14.10
C LYS A 380 13.26 -0.81 13.06
N LEU A 381 13.14 -2.15 13.12
CA LEU A 381 12.30 -2.90 12.19
C LEU A 381 10.81 -2.56 12.33
N LEU A 382 10.34 -2.30 13.55
CA LEU A 382 8.95 -1.87 13.78
C LEU A 382 8.66 -0.49 13.17
N ALA A 383 9.66 0.38 13.10
CA ALA A 383 9.54 1.72 12.50
C ALA A 383 9.76 1.74 10.97
N GLN A 384 10.09 0.62 10.33
CA GLN A 384 10.30 0.49 8.88
C GLN A 384 9.11 -0.18 8.21
N ASP A 385 8.83 0.15 6.95
CA ASP A 385 7.90 -0.61 6.11
C ASP A 385 8.56 -1.92 5.65
N LEU A 386 8.02 -3.06 6.06
CA LEU A 386 8.54 -4.39 5.73
C LEU A 386 7.77 -5.05 4.58
N ARG A 387 6.44 -4.92 4.58
CA ARG A 387 5.53 -5.62 3.66
C ARG A 387 4.46 -4.70 3.06
N GLY A 388 4.66 -3.38 3.10
CA GLY A 388 3.69 -2.40 2.66
C GLY A 388 2.57 -2.16 3.67
N GLU A 389 2.79 -2.52 4.92
CA GLU A 389 1.84 -2.44 6.02
C GLU A 389 1.63 -1.02 6.54
N MET A 390 2.57 -0.11 6.28
CA MET A 390 2.50 1.29 6.68
C MET A 390 2.92 2.22 5.56
N THR A 391 2.41 3.43 5.59
CA THR A 391 2.92 4.56 4.82
C THR A 391 3.86 5.33 5.74
N LEU A 392 5.15 5.20 5.49
CA LEU A 392 6.08 6.12 6.15
C LEU A 392 5.70 7.52 5.68
N PRO A 393 5.68 8.54 6.58
CA PRO A 393 5.61 9.90 6.11
C PRO A 393 6.64 9.95 4.99
N ALA A 394 6.28 10.45 3.82
CA ALA A 394 7.27 10.95 2.91
C ALA A 394 8.21 11.64 3.86
N VAL A 395 9.42 11.10 4.05
CA VAL A 395 10.41 11.92 4.67
C VAL A 395 10.25 13.14 3.79
N ASP A 396 9.52 14.15 4.30
CA ASP A 396 10.02 15.46 4.13
C ASP A 396 11.41 15.22 4.67
N GLU A 397 12.28 14.71 3.81
CA GLU A 397 13.69 14.97 3.92
C GLU A 397 13.62 16.44 4.14
N CYS A 398 13.39 16.68 5.39
CA CYS A 398 13.11 17.97 5.96
C CYS A 398 14.22 18.73 5.31
N TRP A 399 13.85 19.67 4.48
CA TRP A 399 14.74 20.47 3.66
C TRP A 399 16.01 20.91 4.43
N SER A 400 16.11 20.56 5.68
CA SER A 400 17.25 20.70 6.58
C SER A 400 18.29 19.57 6.54
N SER A 401 18.07 18.44 5.87
CA SER A 401 19.07 17.36 5.74
C SER A 401 19.54 17.10 4.31
N LEU A 402 19.22 17.97 3.36
CA LEU A 402 19.87 18.03 2.03
C LEU A 402 21.29 18.61 2.11
N GLN A 403 21.87 18.70 3.29
CA GLN A 403 23.30 18.89 3.42
C GLN A 403 24.02 17.60 3.03
N GLY A 404 24.24 17.48 1.72
CA GLY A 404 25.12 16.50 1.10
C GLY A 404 24.45 15.24 0.65
N SER A 405 24.07 15.16 -0.61
CA SER A 405 24.18 14.00 -1.49
C SER A 405 22.99 13.47 -2.26
N THR A 406 21.73 13.74 -1.92
CA THR A 406 20.62 13.14 -2.69
C THR A 406 20.28 13.88 -3.97
N LEU A 407 20.28 15.21 -3.94
CA LEU A 407 20.06 16.00 -5.15
C LEU A 407 21.27 15.92 -6.08
N SER A 408 22.49 15.97 -5.51
CA SER A 408 23.73 15.80 -6.27
C SER A 408 23.85 14.38 -6.86
N ARG A 409 23.31 13.35 -6.19
CA ARG A 409 23.19 11.98 -6.74
C ARG A 409 22.14 11.89 -7.84
N ALA A 410 20.99 12.53 -7.68
CA ALA A 410 19.94 12.56 -8.71
C ALA A 410 20.42 13.30 -9.96
N VAL A 411 21.10 14.42 -9.78
CA VAL A 411 21.78 15.17 -10.86
C VAL A 411 22.87 14.32 -11.51
N SER A 412 23.72 13.66 -10.70
CA SER A 412 24.78 12.77 -11.21
C SER A 412 24.19 11.53 -11.94
N TRP A 413 23.03 11.06 -11.51
CA TRP A 413 22.33 9.97 -12.20
C TRP A 413 21.72 10.43 -13.52
N LEU A 414 21.10 11.61 -13.58
CA LEU A 414 20.65 12.26 -14.82
C LEU A 414 21.79 12.50 -15.81
N LEU A 415 23.00 12.83 -15.32
CA LEU A 415 24.22 12.96 -16.12
C LEU A 415 24.65 11.65 -16.78
N ARG A 416 24.33 10.50 -16.20
CA ARG A 416 24.68 9.16 -16.70
C ARG A 416 23.68 8.56 -17.67
N LEU A 417 22.50 9.17 -17.83
CA LEU A 417 21.54 8.74 -18.85
C LEU A 417 22.14 9.00 -20.23
N SER A 418 22.24 7.95 -21.04
CA SER A 418 22.82 7.99 -22.39
C SER A 418 22.10 9.00 -23.29
N ILE A 419 22.82 9.50 -24.27
CA ILE A 419 22.39 10.51 -25.25
C ILE A 419 21.31 9.90 -26.16
N SER A 420 20.06 9.95 -25.75
CA SER A 420 18.89 9.69 -26.60
C SER A 420 18.00 10.93 -26.60
N GLN A 421 17.26 11.16 -27.67
CA GLN A 421 16.32 12.29 -27.77
C GLN A 421 15.29 12.29 -26.62
N GLU A 422 14.91 11.11 -26.13
CA GLU A 422 14.01 10.96 -24.97
C GLU A 422 14.68 11.40 -23.66
N ALA A 423 15.99 11.18 -23.52
CA ALA A 423 16.77 11.60 -22.35
C ALA A 423 16.98 13.14 -22.33
N GLU A 424 17.10 13.78 -23.50
CA GLU A 424 17.16 15.24 -23.61
C GLU A 424 15.81 15.86 -23.24
N ALA A 425 14.71 15.36 -23.77
CA ALA A 425 13.37 15.85 -23.42
C ALA A 425 13.05 15.68 -21.93
N LEU A 426 13.51 14.58 -21.31
CA LEU A 426 13.35 14.34 -19.87
C LEU A 426 14.21 15.30 -19.03
N ARG A 427 15.43 15.59 -19.49
CA ARG A 427 16.31 16.59 -18.86
C ARG A 427 15.67 17.97 -18.89
N ASP A 428 15.24 18.41 -20.07
CA ASP A 428 14.64 19.74 -20.24
C ASP A 428 13.38 19.92 -19.40
N ALA A 429 12.61 18.86 -19.20
CA ALA A 429 11.42 18.87 -18.34
C ALA A 429 11.74 18.91 -16.83
N LEU A 430 12.85 18.25 -16.39
CA LEU A 430 13.17 18.10 -14.98
C LEU A 430 14.13 19.18 -14.44
N ILE A 431 15.00 19.71 -15.27
CA ILE A 431 16.02 20.72 -14.87
C ILE A 431 15.39 21.94 -14.18
N PRO A 432 14.31 22.58 -14.66
CA PRO A 432 13.74 23.74 -13.99
C PRO A 432 13.26 23.42 -12.57
N SER A 433 12.60 22.29 -12.38
CA SER A 433 12.11 21.86 -11.06
C SER A 433 13.24 21.52 -10.09
N LEU A 434 14.30 20.88 -10.58
CA LEU A 434 15.49 20.56 -9.78
C LEU A 434 16.27 21.82 -9.38
N ALA A 435 16.41 22.79 -10.29
CA ALA A 435 17.09 24.05 -10.01
C ALA A 435 16.32 24.88 -8.97
N LEU A 436 14.99 24.95 -9.07
CA LEU A 436 14.15 25.61 -8.06
C LEU A 436 14.24 24.89 -6.70
N ALA A 437 14.26 23.57 -6.69
CA ALA A 437 14.43 22.79 -5.49
C ALA A 437 15.81 23.04 -4.84
N ALA A 438 16.88 23.10 -5.63
CA ALA A 438 18.23 23.43 -5.16
C ALA A 438 18.32 24.86 -4.61
N ALA A 439 17.71 25.82 -5.28
CA ALA A 439 17.63 27.20 -4.79
C ALA A 439 16.83 27.32 -3.49
N HIS A 440 15.76 26.54 -3.35
CA HIS A 440 14.92 26.48 -2.17
C HIS A 440 15.64 25.86 -0.97
N SER A 441 16.45 24.82 -1.18
CA SER A 441 17.23 24.14 -0.13
C SER A 441 18.58 24.80 0.19
N GLY A 442 19.03 25.74 -0.64
CA GLY A 442 20.32 26.37 -0.50
C GLY A 442 21.51 25.50 -0.97
N ASP A 443 21.23 24.48 -1.79
CA ASP A 443 22.23 23.53 -2.29
C ASP A 443 23.03 24.14 -3.46
N LEU A 444 24.18 24.67 -3.11
CA LEU A 444 25.07 25.37 -4.02
C LEU A 444 25.75 24.39 -5.00
N GLU A 445 26.09 23.19 -4.53
CA GLU A 445 26.74 22.15 -5.34
C GLU A 445 25.80 21.62 -6.42
N ALA A 446 24.53 21.42 -6.06
CA ALA A 446 23.51 20.98 -7.01
C ALA A 446 23.25 22.04 -8.10
N LEU A 447 23.20 23.33 -7.75
CA LEU A 447 23.05 24.42 -8.73
C LEU A 447 24.25 24.53 -9.67
N GLN A 448 25.48 24.36 -9.17
CA GLN A 448 26.69 24.33 -10.00
C GLN A 448 26.68 23.14 -10.96
N ALA A 449 26.31 21.97 -10.48
CA ALA A 449 26.21 20.77 -11.33
C ALA A 449 25.13 20.91 -12.43
N LEU A 450 23.99 21.56 -12.12
CA LEU A 450 22.95 21.85 -13.10
C LEU A 450 23.39 22.87 -14.14
N GLU A 451 24.20 23.86 -13.73
CA GLU A 451 24.81 24.83 -14.65
C GLU A 451 25.80 24.15 -15.61
N GLU A 452 26.65 23.25 -15.14
CA GLU A 452 27.58 22.46 -15.97
C GLU A 452 26.85 21.58 -17.00
N LEU A 453 25.59 21.23 -16.75
CA LEU A 453 24.71 20.54 -17.69
C LEU A 453 24.15 21.43 -18.80
N GLY A 454 24.50 22.74 -18.81
CA GLY A 454 24.04 23.68 -19.81
C GLY A 454 22.71 24.35 -19.49
N SER A 455 22.20 24.21 -18.25
CA SER A 455 20.99 24.89 -17.82
C SER A 455 21.27 26.38 -17.59
N GLY A 456 20.55 27.25 -18.25
CA GLY A 456 20.58 28.69 -17.93
C GLY A 456 20.02 28.92 -16.52
N LEU A 457 20.72 29.67 -15.68
CA LEU A 457 20.27 29.99 -14.32
C LEU A 457 19.15 31.06 -14.27
N SER A 458 18.66 31.52 -15.41
CA SER A 458 17.53 32.45 -15.56
C SER A 458 16.19 31.72 -15.71
N LEU A 459 16.05 30.57 -15.10
CA LEU A 459 14.82 29.75 -15.14
C LEU A 459 13.72 30.38 -14.31
N GLU A 460 12.52 30.37 -14.86
CA GLU A 460 11.28 30.73 -14.18
C GLU A 460 10.31 29.55 -14.18
N ASP A 461 9.57 29.39 -13.11
CA ASP A 461 8.47 28.43 -13.09
C ASP A 461 7.22 29.00 -13.79
N PRO A 462 6.15 28.18 -14.01
CA PRO A 462 4.90 28.64 -14.62
C PRO A 462 4.18 29.77 -13.88
N ILE A 463 4.58 30.06 -12.63
CA ILE A 463 4.05 31.16 -11.80
C ILE A 463 5.04 32.32 -11.65
N GLY A 464 6.08 32.39 -12.50
CA GLY A 464 7.05 33.50 -12.54
C GLY A 464 8.02 33.53 -11.36
N GLN A 465 8.29 32.37 -10.69
CA GLN A 465 9.31 32.30 -9.64
C GLN A 465 10.68 32.10 -10.25
N THR A 466 11.61 33.01 -9.96
CA THR A 466 13.02 32.88 -10.35
C THR A 466 13.83 32.22 -9.23
N LEU A 467 14.96 31.57 -9.58
CA LEU A 467 15.88 30.96 -8.62
C LEU A 467 16.36 31.95 -7.56
N LEU A 468 16.70 33.18 -8.01
CA LEU A 468 17.16 34.27 -7.13
C LEU A 468 16.10 34.66 -6.10
N ARG A 469 14.84 34.70 -6.53
CA ARG A 469 13.73 35.03 -5.66
C ARG A 469 13.51 33.96 -4.59
N VAL A 470 13.51 32.69 -4.97
CA VAL A 470 13.35 31.56 -4.04
C VAL A 470 14.48 31.53 -3.02
N ALA A 471 15.73 31.68 -3.46
CA ALA A 471 16.90 31.72 -2.59
C ALA A 471 16.85 32.92 -1.62
N ALA A 472 16.43 34.11 -2.10
CA ALA A 472 16.32 35.32 -1.28
C ALA A 472 15.18 35.19 -0.24
N GLN A 473 14.04 34.62 -0.61
CA GLN A 473 12.91 34.39 0.29
C GLN A 473 13.27 33.41 1.42
N ARG A 474 14.16 32.44 1.13
CA ARG A 474 14.61 31.41 2.09
C ARG A 474 15.86 31.79 2.87
N GLY A 475 16.52 32.86 2.52
CA GLY A 475 17.69 33.37 3.25
C GLY A 475 19.01 32.68 2.87
N HIS A 476 19.10 32.02 1.72
CA HIS A 476 20.30 31.31 1.29
C HIS A 476 21.33 32.24 0.63
N ALA A 477 22.13 32.91 1.49
CA ALA A 477 23.08 33.93 1.06
C ALA A 477 24.14 33.42 0.06
N GLY A 478 24.62 32.19 0.21
CA GLY A 478 25.58 31.56 -0.72
C GLY A 478 25.00 31.39 -2.13
N VAL A 479 23.78 30.90 -2.24
CA VAL A 479 23.07 30.76 -3.52
C VAL A 479 22.78 32.11 -4.16
N VAL A 480 22.30 33.07 -3.36
CA VAL A 480 22.09 34.44 -3.83
C VAL A 480 23.37 35.06 -4.40
N ALA A 481 24.49 34.93 -3.68
CA ALA A 481 25.80 35.46 -4.14
C ALA A 481 26.21 34.80 -5.48
N MET A 482 26.08 33.49 -5.61
CA MET A 482 26.40 32.76 -6.82
C MET A 482 25.53 33.24 -8.00
N LEU A 483 24.20 33.31 -7.83
CA LEU A 483 23.26 33.73 -8.88
C LEU A 483 23.55 35.17 -9.34
N LEU A 484 23.89 36.10 -8.42
CA LEU A 484 24.27 37.45 -8.76
C LEU A 484 25.61 37.53 -9.52
N GLN A 485 26.60 36.72 -9.17
CA GLN A 485 27.87 36.60 -9.92
C GLN A 485 27.66 36.10 -11.37
N ARG A 486 26.59 35.32 -11.59
CA ARG A 486 26.24 34.82 -12.92
C ARG A 486 25.32 35.76 -13.72
N GLY A 487 25.03 36.95 -13.19
CA GLY A 487 24.29 37.99 -13.91
C GLY A 487 22.79 37.78 -13.98
N VAL A 488 22.21 37.02 -13.07
CA VAL A 488 20.75 36.86 -12.98
C VAL A 488 20.10 38.21 -12.63
N ASP A 489 18.97 38.53 -13.26
CA ASP A 489 18.28 39.80 -13.06
C ASP A 489 17.83 39.99 -11.59
N VAL A 490 18.46 40.93 -10.93
CA VAL A 490 18.21 41.29 -9.52
C VAL A 490 16.87 41.99 -9.32
N ASN A 491 16.28 42.53 -10.38
CA ASN A 491 15.04 43.32 -10.36
C ASN A 491 13.82 42.54 -10.89
N ALA A 492 13.98 41.26 -11.23
CA ALA A 492 12.86 40.42 -11.66
C ALA A 492 11.71 40.52 -10.63
N ARG A 493 10.50 40.81 -11.10
CA ARG A 493 9.31 40.97 -10.26
C ARG A 493 8.39 39.76 -10.46
N ASP A 494 7.74 39.34 -9.38
CA ASP A 494 6.71 38.32 -9.44
C ASP A 494 5.35 38.92 -9.89
N GLN A 495 4.35 38.04 -9.93
CA GLN A 495 2.97 38.42 -10.22
C GLN A 495 2.40 39.43 -9.21
N ASP A 496 2.92 39.49 -7.99
CA ASP A 496 2.56 40.45 -6.94
C ASP A 496 3.44 41.71 -6.98
N GLY A 497 4.34 41.83 -7.97
CA GLY A 497 5.23 42.98 -8.15
C GLY A 497 6.40 43.04 -7.15
N LEU A 498 6.66 41.97 -6.38
CA LEU A 498 7.70 41.93 -5.38
C LEU A 498 9.06 41.55 -5.99
N SER A 499 10.11 42.31 -5.64
CA SER A 499 11.48 41.98 -6.03
C SER A 499 12.16 41.03 -5.02
N PRO A 500 13.26 40.31 -5.42
CA PRO A 500 14.01 39.47 -4.50
C PRO A 500 14.46 40.20 -3.20
N LEU A 501 14.82 41.47 -3.30
CA LEU A 501 15.19 42.28 -2.15
C LEU A 501 14.03 42.51 -1.19
N LEU A 502 12.81 42.79 -1.71
CA LEU A 502 11.62 42.96 -0.87
C LEU A 502 11.26 41.67 -0.15
N LEU A 503 11.40 40.52 -0.83
CA LEU A 503 11.16 39.21 -0.22
C LEU A 503 12.17 38.87 0.87
N ALA A 504 13.47 39.19 0.68
CA ALA A 504 14.50 39.03 1.69
C ALA A 504 14.21 39.87 2.93
N VAL A 505 13.78 41.13 2.74
CA VAL A 505 13.40 42.04 3.85
C VAL A 505 12.18 41.51 4.60
N ARG A 506 11.17 41.01 3.87
CA ARG A 506 9.95 40.40 4.46
C ARG A 506 10.29 39.15 5.28
N GLY A 507 11.27 38.34 4.85
CA GLY A 507 11.80 37.19 5.56
C GLY A 507 12.73 37.53 6.75
N ARG A 508 12.99 38.85 7.03
CA ARG A 508 13.92 39.37 8.08
C ARG A 508 15.38 38.94 7.89
N TYR A 509 15.78 38.59 6.66
CA TYR A 509 17.16 38.24 6.35
C TYR A 509 18.01 39.49 6.09
N LEU A 510 18.50 40.13 7.17
CA LEU A 510 19.22 41.41 7.13
C LEU A 510 20.63 41.31 6.50
N GLY A 511 21.13 40.12 6.21
CA GLY A 511 22.46 39.86 5.64
C GLY A 511 22.61 40.09 4.13
N PHE A 512 21.53 40.45 3.40
CA PHE A 512 21.57 40.55 1.94
C PHE A 512 22.07 41.92 1.42
N TRP A 513 23.16 42.41 1.96
CA TRP A 513 23.83 43.61 1.45
C TRP A 513 24.25 43.51 -0.01
N ALA A 514 24.52 42.28 -0.50
CA ALA A 514 24.86 42.03 -1.90
C ALA A 514 23.73 42.39 -2.88
N LEU A 515 22.46 42.16 -2.53
CA LEU A 515 21.29 42.57 -3.34
C LEU A 515 21.15 44.10 -3.35
N ARG A 516 21.49 44.77 -2.28
CA ARG A 516 21.45 46.23 -2.20
C ARG A 516 22.56 46.87 -3.05
N TRP A 517 23.77 46.27 -3.05
CA TRP A 517 24.92 46.76 -3.81
C TRP A 517 24.71 46.56 -5.33
N ALA A 518 24.21 45.40 -5.74
CA ALA A 518 23.90 45.11 -7.16
C ALA A 518 22.85 46.09 -7.72
N ARG A 519 21.89 46.55 -6.89
CA ARG A 519 20.88 47.54 -7.28
C ARG A 519 21.42 48.94 -7.46
N GLY A 520 22.51 49.27 -6.72
CA GLY A 520 23.16 50.59 -6.78
C GLY A 520 24.05 50.83 -8.01
N ASN A 521 24.60 49.75 -8.59
CA ASN A 521 25.50 49.82 -9.75
C ASN A 521 24.78 49.64 -11.13
N GLY A 522 23.48 49.41 -11.15
CA GLY A 522 22.68 49.30 -12.39
C GLY A 522 21.99 50.60 -12.83
N ALA A 523 22.30 51.75 -12.18
CA ALA A 523 21.84 53.06 -12.57
C ALA A 523 23.07 53.92 -12.97
N GLY A 524 23.59 53.63 -14.18
CA GLY A 524 24.56 54.36 -14.89
C GLY A 524 24.32 54.24 -16.38
#